data_df0d9b6b4fef84689c4a172e019ffad5
#
_entry.id   df0d9b6b4fef84689c4a172e019ffad5
#
_cell.length_a   1.000
_cell.length_b   1.000
_cell.length_c   1.000
_cell.angle_alpha   90.00
_cell.angle_beta   90.00
_cell.angle_gamma   90.00
#
_symmetry.space_group_name_H-M   'P 1'
#
loop_
_entity.id
_entity.type
_entity.pdbx_description
1 polymer ?
#
loop_
_entity_poly.entity_id
_entity_poly.type
_entity_poly.pdbx_seq_one_letter_code
_entity_poly.pdbx_strand_id
1 'polypeptide(L)'
;MSDTELLKTPLHALHTELGARMVPFAGYSMPVQYPAGLMAEHHHTRAAAGLFDVSHMGQLRLVGADAAAAFESLMPVDVIDLAVGKQRYGLLLNDAGGIIDDLMFVNRGDDLFVIVNGACKHGDLAHIVERIGNRCSVEPQFDRGLLALQGPQAVTALQRLVPGVDKLVFMTGGAFNWQGADLFITRSGYTGEDGFEISVPANSAEAFARALLAEPEVKPVGLGARNSLRLEAGLCLYGNDIDTTTTPVEAALNWAMQKVRRTGGARAGGFPGAARVLAQLDGTEPLTRKRVGLIALERIPVRDHTELQTPGGETIGEVTSGLLGPSADKPVAMGYVSPAHAAIGTRLHAIVRGKPVPMEVSAMPFVPNRYFRG
;
A
#
# COMPACT_ATOMS: atom_id res chain seq x y z
N MET A 1 -23.78 -15.02 15.63
CA MET A 1 -22.82 -14.02 15.18
C MET A 1 -23.54 -12.69 15.29
N SER A 2 -23.09 -11.77 16.14
CA SER A 2 -23.70 -10.43 16.20
C SER A 2 -23.44 -9.75 14.86
N ASP A 3 -24.51 -9.33 14.17
CA ASP A 3 -24.43 -8.43 13.02
C ASP A 3 -23.79 -7.11 13.50
N THR A 4 -22.46 -7.06 13.49
CA THR A 4 -21.76 -5.82 13.74
C THR A 4 -22.03 -4.93 12.52
N GLU A 5 -22.79 -3.83 12.71
CA GLU A 5 -23.08 -2.89 11.64
C GLU A 5 -21.75 -2.36 11.05
N LEU A 6 -21.58 -2.49 9.73
CA LEU A 6 -20.38 -2.03 9.04
C LEU A 6 -20.31 -0.50 9.07
N LEU A 7 -19.13 0.02 9.33
CA LEU A 7 -18.85 1.45 9.22
C LEU A 7 -19.04 1.93 7.77
N LYS A 8 -19.30 3.22 7.61
CA LYS A 8 -19.50 3.86 6.31
C LYS A 8 -18.48 4.97 6.12
N THR A 9 -17.93 5.05 4.92
CA THR A 9 -17.11 6.18 4.52
C THR A 9 -17.96 7.40 4.21
N PRO A 10 -17.38 8.61 4.12
CA PRO A 10 -18.12 9.80 3.66
C PRO A 10 -18.74 9.64 2.27
N LEU A 11 -18.23 8.74 1.43
CA LEU A 11 -18.72 8.50 0.07
C LEU A 11 -19.73 7.35 -0.06
N HIS A 12 -20.14 6.72 1.06
CA HIS A 12 -21.00 5.53 1.02
C HIS A 12 -22.32 5.76 0.23
N ALA A 13 -22.97 6.92 0.39
CA ALA A 13 -24.19 7.26 -0.34
C ALA A 13 -23.91 7.38 -1.85
N LEU A 14 -22.82 8.04 -2.21
CA LEU A 14 -22.37 8.20 -3.60
C LEU A 14 -22.07 6.83 -4.25
N HIS A 15 -21.43 5.89 -3.54
CA HIS A 15 -21.19 4.54 -4.07
C HIS A 15 -22.49 3.82 -4.40
N THR A 16 -23.49 3.92 -3.51
CA THR A 16 -24.81 3.33 -3.71
C THR A 16 -25.53 3.96 -4.92
N GLU A 17 -25.50 5.29 -5.03
CA GLU A 17 -26.05 6.05 -6.17
C GLU A 17 -25.43 5.62 -7.50
N LEU A 18 -24.12 5.42 -7.52
CA LEU A 18 -23.36 4.97 -8.70
C LEU A 18 -23.52 3.47 -8.99
N GLY A 19 -24.34 2.75 -8.23
CA GLY A 19 -24.63 1.34 -8.44
C GLY A 19 -23.49 0.40 -8.06
N ALA A 20 -22.62 0.80 -7.15
CA ALA A 20 -21.52 -0.05 -6.71
C ALA A 20 -22.01 -1.32 -5.99
N ARG A 21 -21.34 -2.44 -6.22
CA ARG A 21 -21.49 -3.63 -5.40
C ARG A 21 -20.68 -3.44 -4.12
N MET A 22 -21.38 -3.33 -2.99
CA MET A 22 -20.77 -3.13 -1.68
C MET A 22 -20.42 -4.46 -1.02
N VAL A 23 -19.26 -4.51 -0.33
CA VAL A 23 -18.78 -5.67 0.42
C VAL A 23 -18.16 -5.24 1.75
N PRO A 24 -18.14 -6.12 2.78
CA PRO A 24 -17.35 -5.90 3.98
C PRO A 24 -15.85 -5.87 3.66
N PHE A 25 -15.16 -4.84 4.10
CA PHE A 25 -13.71 -4.73 3.99
C PHE A 25 -13.16 -3.85 5.13
N ALA A 26 -12.22 -4.38 5.91
CA ALA A 26 -11.59 -3.69 7.05
C ALA A 26 -12.62 -3.06 8.03
N GLY A 27 -13.78 -3.72 8.25
CA GLY A 27 -14.86 -3.22 9.11
C GLY A 27 -15.78 -2.20 8.46
N TYR A 28 -15.57 -1.85 7.20
CA TYR A 28 -16.38 -0.90 6.42
C TYR A 28 -17.20 -1.58 5.33
N SER A 29 -18.31 -0.94 4.93
CA SER A 29 -19.03 -1.25 3.69
C SER A 29 -18.36 -0.51 2.55
N MET A 30 -17.65 -1.25 1.67
CA MET A 30 -16.79 -0.68 0.62
C MET A 30 -17.21 -1.14 -0.78
N PRO A 31 -17.02 -0.30 -1.83
CA PRO A 31 -17.32 -0.68 -3.20
C PRO A 31 -16.25 -1.66 -3.72
N VAL A 32 -16.65 -2.89 -4.07
CA VAL A 32 -15.73 -3.85 -4.70
C VAL A 32 -15.59 -3.61 -6.19
N GLN A 33 -16.68 -3.20 -6.84
CA GLN A 33 -16.71 -2.77 -8.25
C GLN A 33 -17.98 -1.97 -8.54
N TYR A 34 -17.95 -1.20 -9.62
CA TYR A 34 -19.08 -0.49 -10.20
C TYR A 34 -19.67 -1.27 -11.39
N PRO A 35 -20.78 -0.79 -12.03
CA PRO A 35 -21.43 -1.52 -13.12
C PRO A 35 -20.53 -1.86 -14.31
N ALA A 36 -19.48 -1.08 -14.57
CA ALA A 36 -18.51 -1.35 -15.62
C ALA A 36 -17.72 -2.65 -15.40
N GLY A 37 -17.57 -3.07 -14.13
CA GLY A 37 -16.85 -4.25 -13.72
C GLY A 37 -15.35 -4.08 -13.60
N LEU A 38 -14.72 -4.97 -12.82
CA LEU A 38 -13.32 -4.91 -12.44
C LEU A 38 -12.36 -4.71 -13.63
N MET A 39 -12.55 -5.46 -14.70
CA MET A 39 -11.65 -5.42 -15.88
C MET A 39 -11.66 -4.04 -16.55
N ALA A 40 -12.86 -3.47 -16.74
CA ALA A 40 -13.01 -2.14 -17.34
C ALA A 40 -12.44 -1.05 -16.42
N GLU A 41 -12.68 -1.14 -15.13
CA GLU A 41 -12.13 -0.22 -14.12
C GLU A 41 -10.61 -0.26 -14.09
N HIS A 42 -10.01 -1.46 -14.13
CA HIS A 42 -8.56 -1.65 -14.19
C HIS A 42 -7.96 -0.99 -15.42
N HIS A 43 -8.49 -1.34 -16.62
CA HIS A 43 -7.97 -0.78 -17.87
C HIS A 43 -8.21 0.72 -17.98
N HIS A 44 -9.33 1.23 -17.46
CA HIS A 44 -9.58 2.68 -17.42
C HIS A 44 -8.53 3.40 -16.57
N THR A 45 -8.19 2.86 -15.39
CA THR A 45 -7.12 3.42 -14.54
C THR A 45 -5.76 3.45 -15.26
N ARG A 46 -5.43 2.38 -16.01
CA ARG A 46 -4.21 2.33 -16.82
C ARG A 46 -4.18 3.33 -17.98
N ALA A 47 -5.34 3.69 -18.53
CA ALA A 47 -5.45 4.53 -19.71
C ALA A 47 -5.79 6.00 -19.43
N ALA A 48 -6.51 6.28 -18.35
CA ALA A 48 -7.05 7.60 -18.05
C ALA A 48 -6.89 7.96 -16.55
N ALA A 49 -7.98 8.05 -15.79
CA ALA A 49 -7.94 8.33 -14.35
C ALA A 49 -9.04 7.57 -13.59
N GLY A 50 -8.65 6.76 -12.63
CA GLY A 50 -9.54 6.08 -11.70
C GLY A 50 -9.63 6.80 -10.36
N LEU A 51 -10.85 7.03 -9.86
CA LEU A 51 -11.09 7.57 -8.52
C LEU A 51 -11.47 6.44 -7.57
N PHE A 52 -10.67 6.27 -6.52
CA PHE A 52 -10.84 5.27 -5.47
C PHE A 52 -11.20 5.97 -4.15
N ASP A 53 -12.22 5.47 -3.47
CA ASP A 53 -12.41 5.79 -2.06
C ASP A 53 -11.51 4.89 -1.20
N VAL A 54 -10.61 5.50 -0.45
CA VAL A 54 -9.73 4.82 0.51
C VAL A 54 -9.89 5.43 1.91
N SER A 55 -11.06 6.06 2.18
CA SER A 55 -11.35 6.73 3.44
C SER A 55 -11.48 5.80 4.65
N HIS A 56 -11.49 4.48 4.44
CA HIS A 56 -11.39 3.49 5.52
C HIS A 56 -10.00 3.46 6.16
N MET A 57 -8.97 3.97 5.49
CA MET A 57 -7.60 4.08 6.03
C MET A 57 -7.54 5.07 7.19
N GLY A 58 -6.54 4.91 8.07
CA GLY A 58 -6.29 5.82 9.18
C GLY A 58 -5.39 6.97 8.73
N GLN A 59 -5.67 8.18 9.24
CA GLN A 59 -4.84 9.35 9.06
C GLN A 59 -4.46 9.89 10.45
N LEU A 60 -3.16 10.14 10.69
CA LEU A 60 -2.63 10.62 11.96
C LEU A 60 -1.73 11.82 11.74
N ARG A 61 -1.60 12.66 12.78
CA ARG A 61 -0.56 13.69 12.88
C ARG A 61 0.32 13.40 14.07
N LEU A 62 1.63 13.50 13.90
CA LEU A 62 2.59 13.46 14.98
C LEU A 62 3.18 14.86 15.13
N VAL A 63 2.91 15.51 16.27
CA VAL A 63 3.22 16.93 16.51
C VAL A 63 4.19 17.07 17.66
N GLY A 64 5.23 17.87 17.47
CA GLY A 64 6.24 18.15 18.48
C GLY A 64 7.65 18.16 17.92
N ALA A 65 8.56 18.84 18.59
CA ALA A 65 9.95 18.98 18.16
C ALA A 65 10.70 17.65 18.06
N ASP A 66 10.30 16.64 18.83
CA ASP A 66 10.90 15.30 18.84
C ASP A 66 10.14 14.27 17.99
N ALA A 67 9.08 14.69 17.28
CA ALA A 67 8.20 13.76 16.56
C ALA A 67 8.96 12.89 15.55
N ALA A 68 9.89 13.47 14.78
CA ALA A 68 10.67 12.71 13.78
C ALA A 68 11.56 11.65 14.43
N ALA A 69 12.30 12.03 15.49
CA ALA A 69 13.19 11.10 16.20
C ALA A 69 12.39 10.03 16.98
N ALA A 70 11.26 10.43 17.56
CA ALA A 70 10.35 9.50 18.22
C ALA A 70 9.79 8.47 17.23
N PHE A 71 9.29 8.91 16.08
CA PHE A 71 8.71 8.01 15.07
C PHE A 71 9.77 7.13 14.42
N GLU A 72 10.99 7.64 14.18
CA GLU A 72 12.13 6.85 13.71
C GLU A 72 12.47 5.69 14.63
N SER A 73 12.24 5.83 15.94
CA SER A 73 12.50 4.76 16.90
C SER A 73 11.56 3.56 16.80
N LEU A 74 10.50 3.65 16.01
CA LEU A 74 9.52 2.57 15.80
C LEU A 74 9.77 1.73 14.53
N MET A 75 10.70 2.18 13.65
CA MET A 75 10.85 1.57 12.34
C MET A 75 12.28 1.60 11.80
N PRO A 76 12.64 0.70 10.86
CA PRO A 76 13.96 0.64 10.26
C PRO A 76 14.17 1.69 9.17
N VAL A 77 13.36 2.75 9.15
CA VAL A 77 13.28 3.75 8.07
C VAL A 77 13.77 5.09 8.61
N ASP A 78 14.49 5.84 7.78
CA ASP A 78 14.95 7.18 8.12
C ASP A 78 13.78 8.17 8.09
N VAL A 79 13.48 8.78 9.24
CA VAL A 79 12.44 9.82 9.40
C VAL A 79 13.08 11.18 9.63
N ILE A 80 14.18 11.23 10.38
CA ILE A 80 14.85 12.47 10.80
C ILE A 80 15.33 13.28 9.61
N ASP A 81 15.93 12.64 8.60
CA ASP A 81 16.50 13.33 7.43
C ASP A 81 15.49 13.48 6.27
N LEU A 82 14.20 13.19 6.51
CA LEU A 82 13.18 13.40 5.50
C LEU A 82 12.90 14.89 5.33
N ALA A 83 13.24 15.44 4.17
CA ALA A 83 13.02 16.86 3.89
C ALA A 83 11.52 17.22 3.88
N VAL A 84 11.22 18.48 4.21
CA VAL A 84 9.84 19.02 4.18
C VAL A 84 9.21 18.82 2.79
N GLY A 85 7.96 18.41 2.76
CA GLY A 85 7.22 18.11 1.53
C GLY A 85 7.55 16.73 0.93
N LYS A 86 8.48 15.96 1.50
CA LYS A 86 8.78 14.60 1.04
C LYS A 86 7.95 13.57 1.77
N GLN A 87 7.58 12.52 1.02
CA GLN A 87 6.87 11.34 1.51
C GLN A 87 7.78 10.13 1.52
N ARG A 88 7.54 9.21 2.44
CA ARG A 88 8.29 7.96 2.53
C ARG A 88 7.38 6.80 2.95
N TYR A 89 7.70 5.61 2.48
CA TYR A 89 7.12 4.35 2.92
C TYR A 89 7.81 3.90 4.21
N GLY A 90 7.03 3.54 5.21
CA GLY A 90 7.48 3.11 6.52
C GLY A 90 6.99 1.72 6.88
N LEU A 91 7.65 1.09 7.85
CA LEU A 91 7.34 -0.24 8.35
C LEU A 91 7.35 -0.18 9.88
N LEU A 92 6.18 -0.23 10.53
CA LEU A 92 6.10 -0.42 11.98
C LEU A 92 6.49 -1.86 12.31
N LEU A 93 7.39 -2.04 13.28
CA LEU A 93 7.86 -3.36 13.66
C LEU A 93 7.55 -3.67 15.12
N ASN A 94 7.33 -4.97 15.38
CA ASN A 94 7.29 -5.52 16.74
C ASN A 94 8.71 -5.90 17.22
N ASP A 95 8.84 -6.24 18.50
CA ASP A 95 10.13 -6.55 19.11
C ASP A 95 10.81 -7.81 18.52
N ALA A 96 10.08 -8.67 17.80
CA ALA A 96 10.62 -9.81 17.05
C ALA A 96 11.05 -9.46 15.62
N GLY A 97 10.88 -8.20 15.19
CA GLY A 97 11.20 -7.73 13.83
C GLY A 97 10.12 -8.01 12.79
N GLY A 98 8.94 -8.50 13.21
CA GLY A 98 7.78 -8.66 12.33
C GLY A 98 7.07 -7.34 12.06
N ILE A 99 6.43 -7.22 10.90
CA ILE A 99 5.78 -6.01 10.42
C ILE A 99 4.39 -5.90 11.05
N ILE A 100 4.17 -4.89 11.92
CA ILE A 100 2.86 -4.58 12.50
C ILE A 100 1.95 -3.94 11.46
N ASP A 101 2.49 -2.99 10.69
CA ASP A 101 1.84 -2.37 9.55
C ASP A 101 2.87 -1.76 8.60
N ASP A 102 2.49 -1.61 7.33
CA ASP A 102 3.18 -0.79 6.35
C ASP A 102 2.38 0.51 6.12
N LEU A 103 3.07 1.62 6.07
CA LEU A 103 2.44 2.94 6.11
C LEU A 103 3.16 3.97 5.23
N MET A 104 2.47 5.09 5.00
CA MET A 104 3.09 6.24 4.34
C MET A 104 3.17 7.41 5.31
N PHE A 105 4.26 8.19 5.26
CA PHE A 105 4.35 9.42 6.05
C PHE A 105 5.00 10.56 5.27
N VAL A 106 4.60 11.79 5.60
CA VAL A 106 5.08 13.03 4.97
C VAL A 106 5.58 13.97 6.05
N ASN A 107 6.75 14.55 5.86
CA ASN A 107 7.20 15.69 6.67
C ASN A 107 6.53 16.98 6.14
N ARG A 108 5.61 17.57 6.94
CA ARG A 108 4.93 18.81 6.57
C ARG A 108 5.60 20.08 7.12
N GLY A 109 6.72 19.90 7.83
CA GLY A 109 7.45 20.95 8.52
C GLY A 109 7.09 21.04 10.00
N ASP A 110 5.85 21.33 10.32
CA ASP A 110 5.35 21.46 11.68
C ASP A 110 4.92 20.12 12.30
N ASP A 111 4.67 19.12 11.48
CA ASP A 111 4.27 17.79 11.91
C ASP A 111 4.64 16.70 10.87
N LEU A 112 4.47 15.45 11.26
CA LEU A 112 4.44 14.31 10.35
C LEU A 112 2.98 13.92 10.10
N PHE A 113 2.59 13.86 8.85
CA PHE A 113 1.30 13.31 8.43
C PHE A 113 1.48 11.84 8.06
N VAL A 114 0.72 10.94 8.69
CA VAL A 114 0.87 9.49 8.57
C VAL A 114 -0.44 8.87 8.09
N ILE A 115 -0.35 7.95 7.13
CA ILE A 115 -1.47 7.17 6.60
C ILE A 115 -1.18 5.70 6.90
N VAL A 116 -2.09 5.03 7.60
CA VAL A 116 -2.00 3.63 8.05
C VAL A 116 -3.12 2.79 7.46
N ASN A 117 -2.95 1.48 7.38
CA ASN A 117 -3.95 0.56 6.83
C ASN A 117 -5.25 0.54 7.66
N GLY A 118 -6.38 0.45 6.97
CA GLY A 118 -7.70 0.55 7.59
C GLY A 118 -7.98 -0.50 8.67
N ALA A 119 -7.52 -1.73 8.47
CA ALA A 119 -7.66 -2.80 9.44
C ALA A 119 -6.75 -2.62 10.67
N CYS A 120 -5.62 -1.93 10.50
CA CYS A 120 -4.59 -1.76 11.53
C CYS A 120 -4.73 -0.46 12.31
N LYS A 121 -5.43 0.55 11.80
CA LYS A 121 -5.40 1.96 12.26
C LYS A 121 -5.61 2.18 13.76
N HIS A 122 -6.46 1.39 14.42
CA HIS A 122 -6.69 1.50 15.87
C HIS A 122 -5.55 0.85 16.67
N GLY A 123 -5.02 -0.28 16.18
CA GLY A 123 -3.85 -0.95 16.74
C GLY A 123 -2.59 -0.09 16.57
N ASP A 124 -2.40 0.51 15.40
CA ASP A 124 -1.26 1.39 15.12
C ASP A 124 -1.30 2.65 15.98
N LEU A 125 -2.48 3.30 16.07
CA LEU A 125 -2.65 4.45 16.97
C LEU A 125 -2.29 4.08 18.42
N ALA A 126 -2.81 2.96 18.93
CA ALA A 126 -2.52 2.51 20.29
C ALA A 126 -1.02 2.21 20.47
N HIS A 127 -0.39 1.50 19.53
CA HIS A 127 1.03 1.17 19.55
C HIS A 127 1.91 2.43 19.51
N ILE A 128 1.61 3.37 18.62
CA ILE A 128 2.36 4.62 18.50
C ILE A 128 2.22 5.46 19.78
N VAL A 129 1.00 5.61 20.31
CA VAL A 129 0.76 6.35 21.56
C VAL A 129 1.48 5.71 22.74
N GLU A 130 1.42 4.38 22.88
CA GLU A 130 2.11 3.66 23.95
C GLU A 130 3.63 3.87 23.92
N ARG A 131 4.23 3.79 22.72
CA ARG A 131 5.68 3.82 22.56
C ARG A 131 6.27 5.21 22.56
N ILE A 132 5.58 6.20 22.01
CA ILE A 132 6.15 7.55 21.81
C ILE A 132 5.23 8.71 22.24
N GLY A 133 4.06 8.45 22.79
CA GLY A 133 3.10 9.49 23.21
C GLY A 133 3.62 10.42 24.32
N ASN A 134 4.68 10.03 25.02
CA ASN A 134 5.39 10.90 25.98
C ASN A 134 6.43 11.82 25.31
N ARG A 135 6.72 11.66 24.02
CA ARG A 135 7.72 12.41 23.26
C ARG A 135 7.09 13.37 22.24
N CYS A 136 5.93 13.03 21.72
CA CYS A 136 5.17 13.86 20.79
C CYS A 136 3.67 13.63 20.94
N SER A 137 2.85 14.60 20.51
CA SER A 137 1.39 14.41 20.41
C SER A 137 1.08 13.52 19.20
N VAL A 138 0.20 12.53 19.38
CA VAL A 138 -0.31 11.66 18.32
C VAL A 138 -1.80 11.94 18.15
N GLU A 139 -2.16 12.59 17.08
CA GLU A 139 -3.51 13.11 16.83
C GLU A 139 -4.20 12.34 15.69
N PRO A 140 -5.25 11.54 15.97
CA PRO A 140 -6.02 10.90 14.91
C PRO A 140 -6.82 11.94 14.12
N GLN A 141 -6.87 11.78 12.79
CA GLN A 141 -7.62 12.61 11.85
C GLN A 141 -8.72 11.76 11.18
N PHE A 142 -9.56 11.10 12.00
CA PHE A 142 -10.58 10.18 11.50
C PHE A 142 -11.84 10.87 10.98
N ASP A 143 -11.89 12.19 11.09
CA ASP A 143 -12.89 13.09 10.51
C ASP A 143 -12.55 13.55 9.07
N ARG A 144 -11.56 12.92 8.45
CA ARG A 144 -11.14 13.20 7.07
C ARG A 144 -11.37 12.01 6.17
N GLY A 145 -11.83 12.28 4.95
CA GLY A 145 -11.80 11.33 3.84
C GLY A 145 -10.41 11.23 3.23
N LEU A 146 -10.13 10.11 2.58
CA LEU A 146 -8.96 9.90 1.77
C LEU A 146 -9.37 9.35 0.41
N LEU A 147 -9.05 10.08 -0.66
CA LEU A 147 -9.35 9.70 -2.03
C LEU A 147 -8.07 9.44 -2.79
N ALA A 148 -8.04 8.43 -3.64
CA ALA A 148 -6.92 8.21 -4.56
C ALA A 148 -7.39 8.43 -6.00
N LEU A 149 -6.75 9.36 -6.72
CA LEU A 149 -6.98 9.61 -8.14
C LEU A 149 -5.75 9.11 -8.90
N GLN A 150 -5.89 8.03 -9.65
CA GLN A 150 -4.77 7.26 -10.19
C GLN A 150 -4.90 7.06 -11.70
N GLY A 151 -3.81 7.20 -12.41
CA GLY A 151 -3.72 6.99 -13.86
C GLY A 151 -3.00 8.14 -14.57
N PRO A 152 -2.59 7.94 -15.84
CA PRO A 152 -1.77 8.90 -16.59
C PRO A 152 -2.46 10.26 -16.82
N GLN A 153 -3.79 10.33 -16.72
CA GLN A 153 -4.56 11.57 -16.86
C GLN A 153 -5.03 12.15 -15.53
N ALA A 154 -4.63 11.56 -14.40
CA ALA A 154 -5.02 12.04 -13.07
C ALA A 154 -4.61 13.50 -12.85
N VAL A 155 -3.40 13.88 -13.26
CA VAL A 155 -2.91 15.25 -13.13
C VAL A 155 -3.72 16.22 -14.00
N THR A 156 -4.14 15.81 -15.19
CA THR A 156 -4.95 16.64 -16.10
C THR A 156 -6.30 16.98 -15.49
N ALA A 157 -6.98 16.02 -14.88
CA ALA A 157 -8.24 16.24 -14.19
C ALA A 157 -8.07 17.06 -12.91
N LEU A 158 -7.12 16.65 -12.05
CA LEU A 158 -6.98 17.27 -10.74
C LEU A 158 -6.54 18.73 -10.80
N GLN A 159 -5.65 19.11 -11.72
CA GLN A 159 -5.16 20.50 -11.83
C GLN A 159 -6.25 21.51 -12.23
N ARG A 160 -7.34 21.09 -12.87
CA ARG A 160 -8.48 21.96 -13.17
C ARG A 160 -9.23 22.36 -11.91
N LEU A 161 -9.27 21.48 -10.91
CA LEU A 161 -9.93 21.73 -9.62
C LEU A 161 -8.96 22.32 -8.59
N VAL A 162 -7.70 21.92 -8.64
CA VAL A 162 -6.65 22.26 -7.67
C VAL A 162 -5.40 22.74 -8.42
N PRO A 163 -5.36 24.02 -8.85
CA PRO A 163 -4.21 24.59 -9.56
C PRO A 163 -2.90 24.46 -8.77
N GLY A 164 -1.82 24.11 -9.46
CA GLY A 164 -0.49 23.95 -8.87
C GLY A 164 -0.16 22.54 -8.38
N VAL A 165 -1.13 21.59 -8.40
CA VAL A 165 -0.89 20.21 -8.01
C VAL A 165 0.05 19.48 -8.99
N ASP A 166 0.11 19.93 -10.23
CA ASP A 166 1.00 19.47 -11.30
C ASP A 166 2.50 19.62 -10.95
N LYS A 167 2.84 20.54 -10.02
CA LYS A 167 4.21 20.77 -9.55
C LYS A 167 4.72 19.69 -8.59
N LEU A 168 3.82 18.91 -8.00
CA LEU A 168 4.22 17.75 -7.20
C LEU A 168 4.89 16.70 -8.10
N VAL A 169 5.90 16.04 -7.57
CA VAL A 169 6.52 14.86 -8.18
C VAL A 169 6.29 13.63 -7.30
N PHE A 170 6.56 12.45 -7.82
CA PHE A 170 6.38 11.20 -7.07
C PHE A 170 7.06 11.27 -5.68
N MET A 171 6.33 10.85 -4.63
CA MET A 171 6.73 10.89 -3.22
C MET A 171 6.97 12.31 -2.70
N THR A 172 6.14 13.25 -3.14
CA THR A 172 6.02 14.59 -2.51
C THR A 172 4.58 14.92 -2.19
N GLY A 173 4.36 15.85 -1.26
CA GLY A 173 3.04 16.32 -0.88
C GLY A 173 3.04 17.81 -0.53
N GLY A 174 1.84 18.38 -0.52
CA GLY A 174 1.62 19.79 -0.19
C GLY A 174 0.19 20.06 0.26
N ALA A 175 0.03 21.22 0.90
CA ALA A 175 -1.27 21.77 1.28
C ALA A 175 -1.88 22.53 0.10
N PHE A 176 -3.17 22.33 -0.12
CA PHE A 176 -3.96 22.97 -1.16
C PHE A 176 -5.31 23.38 -0.60
N ASN A 177 -6.09 24.12 -1.36
CA ASN A 177 -7.45 24.48 -1.00
C ASN A 177 -8.38 24.28 -2.20
N TRP A 178 -9.56 23.76 -1.93
CA TRP A 178 -10.63 23.64 -2.91
C TRP A 178 -11.94 24.17 -2.30
N GLN A 179 -12.43 25.27 -2.83
CA GLN A 179 -13.70 25.92 -2.40
C GLN A 179 -13.81 26.12 -0.87
N GLY A 180 -12.68 26.46 -0.22
CA GLY A 180 -12.62 26.65 1.23
C GLY A 180 -12.30 25.39 2.04
N ALA A 181 -12.28 24.22 1.42
CA ALA A 181 -11.84 22.98 2.06
C ALA A 181 -10.31 22.85 2.01
N ASP A 182 -9.68 22.61 3.16
CA ASP A 182 -8.24 22.39 3.25
C ASP A 182 -7.90 20.97 2.85
N LEU A 183 -7.15 20.82 1.77
CA LEU A 183 -6.67 19.56 1.23
C LEU A 183 -5.20 19.36 1.59
N PHE A 184 -4.81 18.11 1.86
CA PHE A 184 -3.42 17.70 1.79
C PHE A 184 -3.27 16.64 0.71
N ILE A 185 -2.42 16.89 -0.29
CA ILE A 185 -2.31 16.05 -1.48
C ILE A 185 -0.88 15.55 -1.61
N THR A 186 -0.74 14.24 -1.78
CA THR A 186 0.53 13.60 -2.14
C THR A 186 0.48 13.08 -3.56
N ARG A 187 1.61 13.11 -4.29
CA ARG A 187 1.73 12.42 -5.58
C ARG A 187 2.31 11.05 -5.34
N SER A 188 1.41 10.12 -5.11
CA SER A 188 1.67 8.73 -4.73
C SER A 188 0.46 7.86 -5.02
N GLY A 189 0.55 6.57 -4.75
CA GLY A 189 -0.57 5.67 -4.91
C GLY A 189 -0.18 4.20 -4.86
N TYR A 190 -1.19 3.34 -5.09
CA TYR A 190 -1.10 1.90 -4.92
C TYR A 190 -1.47 1.14 -6.21
N THR A 191 -1.10 1.70 -7.37
CA THR A 191 -1.53 1.18 -8.69
C THR A 191 -0.39 0.94 -9.66
N GLY A 192 0.81 1.46 -9.36
CA GLY A 192 1.91 1.51 -10.34
C GLY A 192 1.77 2.60 -11.38
N GLU A 193 0.64 3.33 -11.40
CA GLU A 193 0.42 4.49 -12.23
C GLU A 193 0.80 5.78 -11.50
N ASP A 194 1.02 6.85 -12.25
CA ASP A 194 1.04 8.20 -11.69
C ASP A 194 -0.31 8.54 -11.08
N GLY A 195 -0.32 9.38 -10.06
CA GLY A 195 -1.55 9.78 -9.41
C GLY A 195 -1.34 10.41 -8.05
N PHE A 196 -2.46 10.65 -7.36
CA PHE A 196 -2.50 11.43 -6.14
C PHE A 196 -3.33 10.73 -5.08
N GLU A 197 -2.94 10.92 -3.82
CA GLU A 197 -3.77 10.63 -2.66
C GLU A 197 -4.14 11.95 -1.98
N ILE A 198 -5.43 12.15 -1.71
CA ILE A 198 -6.02 13.42 -1.36
C ILE A 198 -6.76 13.28 -0.03
N SER A 199 -6.18 13.85 1.03
CA SER A 199 -6.85 14.01 2.32
C SER A 199 -7.77 15.23 2.24
N VAL A 200 -9.06 15.03 2.53
CA VAL A 200 -10.11 16.03 2.44
C VAL A 200 -10.99 15.97 3.69
N PRO A 201 -11.50 17.09 4.24
CA PRO A 201 -12.48 17.06 5.32
C PRO A 201 -13.69 16.21 4.94
N ALA A 202 -14.17 15.34 5.85
CA ALA A 202 -15.23 14.38 5.56
C ALA A 202 -16.51 15.04 5.02
N ASN A 203 -16.86 16.24 5.53
CA ASN A 203 -18.00 17.02 5.08
C ASN A 203 -17.88 17.60 3.66
N SER A 204 -16.68 17.65 3.11
CA SER A 204 -16.40 18.11 1.74
C SER A 204 -16.08 16.98 0.78
N ALA A 205 -15.86 15.75 1.28
CA ALA A 205 -15.38 14.63 0.52
C ALA A 205 -16.31 14.24 -0.65
N GLU A 206 -17.62 14.17 -0.41
CA GLU A 206 -18.57 13.82 -1.46
C GLU A 206 -18.63 14.89 -2.54
N ALA A 207 -18.71 16.18 -2.17
CA ALA A 207 -18.73 17.27 -3.13
C ALA A 207 -17.47 17.29 -4.00
N PHE A 208 -16.30 17.06 -3.39
CA PHE A 208 -15.02 16.98 -4.11
C PHE A 208 -14.96 15.76 -5.02
N ALA A 209 -15.40 14.58 -4.56
CA ALA A 209 -15.49 13.38 -5.37
C ALA A 209 -16.41 13.56 -6.59
N ARG A 210 -17.57 14.21 -6.40
CA ARG A 210 -18.49 14.52 -7.51
C ARG A 210 -17.85 15.49 -8.52
N ALA A 211 -17.11 16.49 -8.05
CA ALA A 211 -16.37 17.39 -8.94
C ALA A 211 -15.31 16.66 -9.76
N LEU A 212 -14.56 15.72 -9.14
CA LEU A 212 -13.60 14.86 -9.87
C LEU A 212 -14.31 13.96 -10.88
N LEU A 213 -15.43 13.33 -10.50
CA LEU A 213 -16.20 12.45 -11.39
C LEU A 213 -16.89 13.19 -12.55
N ALA A 214 -17.01 14.51 -12.47
CA ALA A 214 -17.50 15.35 -13.57
C ALA A 214 -16.43 15.58 -14.66
N GLU A 215 -15.15 15.33 -14.34
CA GLU A 215 -14.06 15.42 -15.30
C GLU A 215 -14.13 14.23 -16.28
N PRO A 216 -13.97 14.46 -17.60
CA PRO A 216 -14.20 13.42 -18.61
C PRO A 216 -13.24 12.22 -18.51
N GLU A 217 -12.06 12.42 -17.94
CA GLU A 217 -11.05 11.38 -17.75
C GLU A 217 -11.34 10.48 -16.55
N VAL A 218 -12.20 10.90 -15.62
CA VAL A 218 -12.34 10.26 -14.31
C VAL A 218 -13.53 9.30 -14.26
N LYS A 219 -13.28 8.08 -13.78
CA LYS A 219 -14.33 7.10 -13.46
C LYS A 219 -14.12 6.52 -12.06
N PRO A 220 -15.21 6.13 -11.38
CA PRO A 220 -15.11 5.48 -10.09
C PRO A 220 -14.54 4.06 -10.24
N VAL A 221 -13.72 3.63 -9.28
CA VAL A 221 -13.03 2.35 -9.29
C VAL A 221 -13.10 1.68 -7.93
N GLY A 222 -13.44 0.40 -7.89
CA GLY A 222 -13.60 -0.38 -6.67
C GLY A 222 -12.35 -1.15 -6.23
N LEU A 223 -12.47 -1.82 -5.06
CA LEU A 223 -11.39 -2.59 -4.45
C LEU A 223 -10.89 -3.74 -5.33
N GLY A 224 -11.75 -4.29 -6.20
CA GLY A 224 -11.35 -5.37 -7.11
C GLY A 224 -10.26 -4.94 -8.08
N ALA A 225 -10.44 -3.79 -8.75
CA ALA A 225 -9.41 -3.24 -9.63
C ALA A 225 -8.21 -2.69 -8.85
N ARG A 226 -8.42 -2.11 -7.66
CA ARG A 226 -7.32 -1.73 -6.75
C ARG A 226 -6.40 -2.92 -6.47
N ASN A 227 -6.97 -4.11 -6.18
CA ASN A 227 -6.20 -5.32 -5.92
C ASN A 227 -5.42 -5.81 -7.13
N SER A 228 -6.02 -5.79 -8.33
CA SER A 228 -5.31 -6.22 -9.54
C SER A 228 -4.20 -5.25 -9.95
N LEU A 229 -4.41 -3.95 -9.81
CA LEU A 229 -3.42 -2.90 -10.10
C LEU A 229 -2.21 -2.99 -9.16
N ARG A 230 -2.43 -3.08 -7.84
CA ARG A 230 -1.35 -3.17 -6.86
C ARG A 230 -0.52 -4.44 -7.05
N LEU A 231 -1.16 -5.60 -7.33
CA LEU A 231 -0.46 -6.86 -7.53
C LEU A 231 0.43 -6.80 -8.77
N GLU A 232 -0.08 -6.27 -9.89
CA GLU A 232 0.73 -6.05 -11.08
C GLU A 232 1.91 -5.10 -10.84
N ALA A 233 1.74 -4.11 -9.94
CA ALA A 233 2.81 -3.21 -9.51
C ALA A 233 3.79 -3.85 -8.50
N GLY A 234 3.54 -5.08 -8.04
CA GLY A 234 4.40 -5.78 -7.07
C GLY A 234 4.29 -5.24 -5.64
N LEU A 235 3.21 -4.51 -5.31
CA LEU A 235 2.98 -3.88 -4.01
C LEU A 235 2.29 -4.85 -3.04
N CYS A 236 2.82 -4.94 -1.82
CA CYS A 236 2.28 -5.82 -0.77
C CYS A 236 0.88 -5.41 -0.34
N LEU A 237 0.07 -6.39 0.05
CA LEU A 237 -1.16 -6.21 0.81
C LEU A 237 -0.92 -6.70 2.24
N TYR A 238 -1.06 -5.79 3.22
CA TYR A 238 -0.96 -6.16 4.62
C TYR A 238 -2.02 -7.20 5.01
N GLY A 239 -1.62 -8.16 5.82
CA GLY A 239 -2.46 -9.31 6.19
C GLY A 239 -2.42 -10.48 5.19
N ASN A 240 -1.92 -10.25 3.96
CA ASN A 240 -1.71 -11.29 2.95
C ASN A 240 -0.21 -11.52 2.69
N ASP A 241 0.49 -10.49 2.21
CA ASP A 241 1.88 -10.58 1.78
C ASP A 241 2.87 -10.26 2.89
N ILE A 242 2.46 -9.53 3.89
CA ILE A 242 3.23 -9.14 5.08
C ILE A 242 2.34 -9.13 6.32
N ASP A 243 2.92 -9.47 7.46
CA ASP A 243 2.24 -9.56 8.76
C ASP A 243 3.24 -9.48 9.93
N THR A 244 2.74 -9.65 11.16
CA THR A 244 3.53 -9.61 12.40
C THR A 244 4.57 -10.71 12.53
N THR A 245 4.60 -11.70 11.65
CA THR A 245 5.58 -12.80 11.64
C THR A 245 6.64 -12.63 10.57
N THR A 246 6.46 -11.67 9.67
CA THR A 246 7.29 -11.44 8.49
C THR A 246 8.23 -10.26 8.71
N THR A 247 9.54 -10.46 8.52
CA THR A 247 10.51 -9.37 8.61
C THR A 247 10.59 -8.58 7.30
N PRO A 248 11.06 -7.32 7.31
CA PRO A 248 11.30 -6.55 6.09
C PRO A 248 12.23 -7.24 5.09
N VAL A 249 13.18 -8.04 5.59
CA VAL A 249 14.18 -8.74 4.75
C VAL A 249 13.54 -9.95 4.06
N GLU A 250 12.78 -10.76 4.81
CA GLU A 250 11.96 -11.85 4.22
C GLU A 250 11.00 -11.32 3.16
N ALA A 251 10.37 -10.17 3.43
CA ALA A 251 9.43 -9.51 2.51
C ALA A 251 10.09 -8.85 1.30
N ALA A 252 11.43 -8.88 1.17
CA ALA A 252 12.17 -8.17 0.12
C ALA A 252 11.86 -6.65 0.08
N LEU A 253 11.69 -6.04 1.27
CA LEU A 253 11.45 -4.60 1.46
C LEU A 253 12.71 -3.85 1.91
N ASN A 254 13.89 -4.42 1.69
CA ASN A 254 15.18 -3.84 2.05
C ASN A 254 15.41 -2.43 1.46
N TRP A 255 14.76 -2.12 0.34
CA TRP A 255 14.83 -0.82 -0.31
C TRP A 255 14.22 0.31 0.55
N ALA A 256 13.29 -0.02 1.46
CA ALA A 256 12.68 0.95 2.39
C ALA A 256 13.63 1.34 3.53
N MET A 257 14.67 0.54 3.80
CA MET A 257 15.64 0.79 4.85
C MET A 257 16.81 1.62 4.33
N GLN A 258 16.91 2.90 4.69
CA GLN A 258 18.00 3.76 4.25
C GLN A 258 19.33 3.34 4.87
N LYS A 259 20.44 3.64 4.21
CA LYS A 259 21.79 3.27 4.65
C LYS A 259 22.10 3.73 6.08
N VAL A 260 21.60 4.91 6.48
CA VAL A 260 21.79 5.47 7.82
C VAL A 260 21.22 4.59 8.93
N ARG A 261 20.22 3.75 8.63
CA ARG A 261 19.57 2.82 9.57
C ARG A 261 20.15 1.40 9.56
N ARG A 262 21.01 1.09 8.58
CA ARG A 262 21.64 -0.23 8.43
C ARG A 262 22.92 -0.31 9.24
N THR A 263 23.46 -1.51 9.41
CA THR A 263 24.75 -1.75 10.06
C THR A 263 25.82 -0.83 9.49
N GLY A 264 26.59 -0.17 10.38
CA GLY A 264 27.59 0.83 10.03
C GLY A 264 27.04 2.23 9.71
N GLY A 265 25.74 2.41 9.66
CA GLY A 265 25.10 3.73 9.52
C GLY A 265 25.13 4.54 10.80
N ALA A 266 25.08 5.87 10.70
CA ALA A 266 25.17 6.78 11.85
C ALA A 266 24.02 6.59 12.88
N ARG A 267 22.89 6.06 12.46
CA ARG A 267 21.72 5.74 13.30
C ARG A 267 21.30 4.28 13.11
N ALA A 268 22.29 3.37 13.03
CA ALA A 268 22.03 1.94 12.86
C ALA A 268 21.25 1.37 14.05
N GLY A 269 20.23 0.54 13.77
CA GLY A 269 19.41 -0.05 14.82
C GLY A 269 18.52 0.96 15.55
N GLY A 270 18.27 0.71 16.85
CA GLY A 270 17.43 1.58 17.68
C GLY A 270 15.93 1.54 17.31
N PHE A 271 15.47 0.47 16.70
CA PHE A 271 14.08 0.17 16.38
C PHE A 271 13.72 -1.24 16.87
N PRO A 272 12.44 -1.58 17.05
CA PRO A 272 12.02 -2.91 17.49
C PRO A 272 12.52 -4.01 16.53
N GLY A 273 13.04 -5.10 17.09
CA GLY A 273 13.56 -6.22 16.30
C GLY A 273 14.86 -5.94 15.51
N ALA A 274 15.55 -4.82 15.79
CA ALA A 274 16.73 -4.39 15.03
C ALA A 274 17.82 -5.46 14.94
N ALA A 275 18.08 -6.19 16.02
CA ALA A 275 19.12 -7.24 16.03
C ALA A 275 18.89 -8.28 14.94
N ARG A 276 17.65 -8.82 14.86
CA ARG A 276 17.27 -9.82 13.86
C ARG A 276 17.25 -9.24 12.45
N VAL A 277 16.59 -8.08 12.27
CA VAL A 277 16.45 -7.47 10.94
C VAL A 277 17.80 -7.12 10.33
N LEU A 278 18.74 -6.55 11.13
CA LEU A 278 20.08 -6.24 10.66
C LEU A 278 20.90 -7.49 10.40
N ALA A 279 20.82 -8.51 11.27
CA ALA A 279 21.53 -9.78 11.06
C ALA A 279 21.06 -10.49 9.77
N GLN A 280 19.76 -10.46 9.46
CA GLN A 280 19.23 -10.98 8.21
C GLN A 280 19.70 -10.16 7.00
N LEU A 281 19.70 -8.82 7.13
CA LEU A 281 20.14 -7.93 6.05
C LEU A 281 21.62 -8.11 5.73
N ASP A 282 22.46 -8.36 6.75
CA ASP A 282 23.89 -8.58 6.63
C ASP A 282 24.26 -10.04 6.28
N GLY A 283 23.26 -10.94 6.27
CA GLY A 283 23.44 -12.36 5.96
C GLY A 283 24.07 -13.18 7.09
N THR A 284 24.16 -12.65 8.32
CA THR A 284 24.65 -13.37 9.52
C THR A 284 23.57 -14.23 10.18
N GLU A 285 22.28 -13.89 9.96
CA GLU A 285 21.14 -14.75 10.25
C GLU A 285 20.50 -15.19 8.91
N PRO A 286 20.43 -16.50 8.62
CA PRO A 286 19.86 -16.98 7.37
C PRO A 286 18.34 -16.76 7.34
N LEU A 287 17.81 -16.40 6.15
CA LEU A 287 16.39 -16.36 5.92
C LEU A 287 15.83 -17.78 5.84
N THR A 288 14.65 -18.00 6.40
CA THR A 288 13.89 -19.25 6.23
C THR A 288 12.99 -19.22 5.00
N ARG A 289 12.57 -18.01 4.57
CA ARG A 289 11.71 -17.77 3.42
C ARG A 289 12.04 -16.42 2.79
N LYS A 290 11.65 -16.23 1.52
CA LYS A 290 11.80 -14.96 0.82
C LYS A 290 10.62 -14.74 -0.10
N ARG A 291 10.05 -13.52 -0.08
CA ARG A 291 8.99 -13.12 -1.00
C ARG A 291 9.53 -12.99 -2.41
N VAL A 292 8.78 -13.54 -3.36
CA VAL A 292 9.07 -13.52 -4.80
C VAL A 292 7.85 -13.17 -5.62
N GLY A 293 8.05 -12.66 -6.82
CA GLY A 293 7.03 -12.61 -7.86
C GLY A 293 6.97 -13.95 -8.60
N LEU A 294 5.78 -14.33 -9.02
CA LEU A 294 5.50 -15.61 -9.68
C LEU A 294 4.60 -15.38 -10.90
N ILE A 295 4.89 -16.05 -12.01
CA ILE A 295 4.01 -16.10 -13.17
C ILE A 295 3.63 -17.55 -13.46
N ALA A 296 2.35 -17.82 -13.72
CA ALA A 296 1.95 -19.13 -14.19
C ALA A 296 2.24 -19.24 -15.70
N LEU A 297 2.71 -20.42 -16.11
CA LEU A 297 3.04 -20.71 -17.50
C LEU A 297 1.82 -21.18 -18.31
N GLU A 298 0.74 -21.48 -17.60
CA GLU A 298 -0.57 -21.78 -18.13
C GLU A 298 -1.56 -20.70 -17.72
N ARG A 299 -2.67 -20.54 -18.43
CA ARG A 299 -3.70 -19.54 -18.15
C ARG A 299 -4.65 -19.99 -17.00
N ILE A 300 -4.08 -20.53 -15.95
CA ILE A 300 -4.78 -20.99 -14.75
C ILE A 300 -4.47 -20.01 -13.62
N PRO A 301 -5.47 -19.25 -13.12
CA PRO A 301 -5.27 -18.37 -11.98
C PRO A 301 -4.87 -19.14 -10.71
N VAL A 302 -3.80 -18.70 -10.08
CA VAL A 302 -3.36 -19.20 -8.79
C VAL A 302 -3.80 -18.19 -7.73
N ARG A 303 -4.36 -18.66 -6.62
CA ARG A 303 -4.91 -17.84 -5.54
C ARG A 303 -4.01 -17.86 -4.32
N ASP A 304 -4.26 -16.96 -3.39
CA ASP A 304 -3.71 -16.98 -2.05
C ASP A 304 -3.91 -18.36 -1.37
N HIS A 305 -3.01 -18.70 -0.46
CA HIS A 305 -2.94 -19.99 0.24
C HIS A 305 -2.73 -21.21 -0.66
N THR A 306 -2.28 -21.00 -1.90
CA THR A 306 -1.89 -22.11 -2.78
C THR A 306 -0.47 -22.55 -2.45
N GLU A 307 -0.32 -23.84 -2.15
CA GLU A 307 0.98 -24.47 -1.87
C GLU A 307 1.91 -24.41 -3.09
N LEU A 308 3.20 -24.12 -2.83
CA LEU A 308 4.28 -24.11 -3.82
C LEU A 308 5.21 -25.29 -3.61
N GLN A 309 5.48 -26.04 -4.67
CA GLN A 309 6.34 -27.23 -4.65
C GLN A 309 7.44 -27.13 -5.70
N THR A 310 8.55 -27.82 -5.45
CA THR A 310 9.54 -28.14 -6.51
C THR A 310 8.88 -29.03 -7.58
N PRO A 311 9.48 -29.16 -8.79
CA PRO A 311 9.04 -30.15 -9.76
C PRO A 311 9.10 -31.60 -9.25
N GLY A 312 9.89 -31.86 -8.20
CA GLY A 312 9.97 -33.16 -7.52
C GLY A 312 8.90 -33.41 -6.44
N GLY A 313 8.02 -32.43 -6.16
CA GLY A 313 6.91 -32.55 -5.20
C GLY A 313 7.28 -32.16 -3.76
N GLU A 314 8.45 -31.57 -3.51
CA GLU A 314 8.81 -31.03 -2.21
C GLU A 314 8.12 -29.67 -1.98
N THR A 315 7.45 -29.49 -0.85
CA THR A 315 6.84 -28.22 -0.46
C THR A 315 7.91 -27.20 -0.10
N ILE A 316 7.91 -26.05 -0.79
CA ILE A 316 8.89 -24.98 -0.65
C ILE A 316 8.32 -23.64 -0.26
N GLY A 317 6.98 -23.51 -0.19
CA GLY A 317 6.36 -22.25 0.15
C GLY A 317 4.87 -22.17 -0.14
N GLU A 318 4.37 -20.93 -0.19
CA GLU A 318 2.95 -20.63 -0.37
C GLU A 318 2.75 -19.30 -1.12
N VAL A 319 1.67 -19.21 -1.90
CA VAL A 319 1.20 -17.98 -2.55
C VAL A 319 0.44 -17.14 -1.53
N THR A 320 0.77 -15.86 -1.45
CA THR A 320 0.11 -14.89 -0.55
C THR A 320 -0.87 -13.97 -1.28
N SER A 321 -0.65 -13.72 -2.56
CA SER A 321 -1.55 -12.95 -3.43
C SER A 321 -1.48 -13.49 -4.84
N GLY A 322 -2.63 -13.66 -5.51
CA GLY A 322 -2.61 -14.15 -6.89
C GLY A 322 -3.93 -13.93 -7.62
N LEU A 323 -3.82 -13.58 -8.91
CA LEU A 323 -4.95 -13.38 -9.81
C LEU A 323 -4.52 -13.45 -11.28
N LEU A 324 -5.50 -13.41 -12.20
CA LEU A 324 -5.22 -13.13 -13.60
C LEU A 324 -4.98 -11.63 -13.75
N GLY A 325 -3.74 -11.24 -14.07
CA GLY A 325 -3.36 -9.83 -14.26
C GLY A 325 -3.99 -9.27 -15.54
N PRO A 326 -4.87 -8.26 -15.45
CA PRO A 326 -5.55 -7.74 -16.64
C PRO A 326 -4.61 -7.11 -17.67
N SER A 327 -3.60 -6.34 -17.23
CA SER A 327 -2.60 -5.72 -18.11
C SER A 327 -1.45 -6.66 -18.45
N ALA A 328 -1.06 -7.53 -17.52
CA ALA A 328 -0.04 -8.54 -17.77
C ALA A 328 -0.53 -9.65 -18.71
N ASP A 329 -1.84 -9.79 -18.90
CA ASP A 329 -2.55 -10.82 -19.69
C ASP A 329 -2.11 -12.25 -19.35
N LYS A 330 -1.75 -12.49 -18.11
CA LYS A 330 -1.35 -13.79 -17.57
C LYS A 330 -1.59 -13.85 -16.05
N PRO A 331 -1.70 -15.06 -15.47
CA PRO A 331 -1.77 -15.18 -14.05
C PRO A 331 -0.45 -14.75 -13.39
N VAL A 332 -0.54 -13.82 -12.44
CA VAL A 332 0.57 -13.31 -11.65
C VAL A 332 0.27 -13.52 -10.17
N ALA A 333 1.31 -13.75 -9.40
CA ALA A 333 1.19 -13.98 -7.97
C ALA A 333 2.42 -13.46 -7.21
N MET A 334 2.25 -13.21 -5.93
CA MET A 334 3.33 -13.09 -4.96
C MET A 334 3.23 -14.25 -3.98
N GLY A 335 4.35 -14.66 -3.45
CA GLY A 335 4.39 -15.72 -2.45
C GLY A 335 5.76 -15.80 -1.79
N TYR A 336 5.85 -16.65 -0.79
CA TYR A 336 7.11 -16.95 -0.13
C TYR A 336 7.60 -18.31 -0.54
N VAL A 337 8.89 -18.41 -0.82
CA VAL A 337 9.58 -19.67 -1.09
C VAL A 337 10.84 -19.77 -0.23
N SER A 338 11.35 -20.98 -0.03
CA SER A 338 12.66 -21.16 0.59
C SER A 338 13.74 -20.44 -0.23
N PRO A 339 14.75 -19.81 0.40
CA PRO A 339 15.71 -18.94 -0.28
C PRO A 339 16.46 -19.61 -1.44
N ALA A 340 16.67 -20.91 -1.37
CA ALA A 340 17.31 -21.71 -2.44
C ALA A 340 16.49 -21.69 -3.75
N HIS A 341 15.19 -21.41 -3.68
CA HIS A 341 14.27 -21.41 -4.83
C HIS A 341 13.82 -20.00 -5.24
N ALA A 342 14.42 -18.93 -4.66
CA ALA A 342 13.99 -17.55 -4.87
C ALA A 342 14.64 -16.87 -6.10
N ALA A 343 15.53 -17.52 -6.83
CA ALA A 343 16.19 -16.94 -7.99
C ALA A 343 15.19 -16.77 -9.16
N ILE A 344 15.25 -15.62 -9.85
CA ILE A 344 14.44 -15.37 -11.06
C ILE A 344 14.72 -16.47 -12.10
N GLY A 345 13.67 -16.99 -12.72
CA GLY A 345 13.72 -18.11 -13.67
C GLY A 345 13.60 -19.49 -13.04
N THR A 346 13.58 -19.58 -11.71
CA THR A 346 13.37 -20.88 -11.03
C THR A 346 11.98 -21.42 -11.35
N ARG A 347 11.92 -22.68 -11.79
CA ARG A 347 10.69 -23.41 -12.08
C ARG A 347 10.17 -24.09 -10.83
N LEU A 348 8.87 -23.97 -10.61
CA LEU A 348 8.15 -24.57 -9.48
C LEU A 348 6.71 -24.87 -9.88
N HIS A 349 5.94 -25.50 -9.01
CA HIS A 349 4.54 -25.81 -9.21
C HIS A 349 3.69 -25.16 -8.12
N ALA A 350 2.55 -24.59 -8.50
CA ALA A 350 1.47 -24.25 -7.59
C ALA A 350 0.43 -25.40 -7.60
N ILE A 351 0.01 -25.86 -6.43
CA ILE A 351 -0.90 -27.01 -6.33
C ILE A 351 -2.35 -26.52 -6.31
N VAL A 352 -2.93 -26.39 -7.50
CA VAL A 352 -4.31 -25.90 -7.68
C VAL A 352 -5.27 -27.08 -7.75
N ARG A 353 -6.16 -27.22 -6.75
CA ARG A 353 -7.13 -28.34 -6.67
C ARG A 353 -6.46 -29.72 -6.82
N GLY A 354 -5.29 -29.89 -6.19
CA GLY A 354 -4.51 -31.14 -6.24
C GLY A 354 -3.75 -31.39 -7.55
N LYS A 355 -3.70 -30.41 -8.45
CA LYS A 355 -2.96 -30.52 -9.72
C LYS A 355 -1.81 -29.53 -9.76
N PRO A 356 -0.62 -29.94 -10.21
CA PRO A 356 0.51 -29.03 -10.36
C PRO A 356 0.28 -28.09 -11.54
N VAL A 357 0.32 -26.79 -11.29
CA VAL A 357 0.33 -25.73 -12.30
C VAL A 357 1.75 -25.21 -12.41
N PRO A 358 2.41 -25.31 -13.58
CA PRO A 358 3.77 -24.83 -13.75
C PRO A 358 3.86 -23.31 -13.56
N MET A 359 4.79 -22.88 -12.74
CA MET A 359 5.11 -21.49 -12.47
C MET A 359 6.60 -21.19 -12.61
N GLU A 360 6.91 -19.92 -12.71
CA GLU A 360 8.27 -19.41 -12.74
C GLU A 360 8.42 -18.21 -11.80
N VAL A 361 9.51 -18.16 -11.06
CA VAL A 361 9.90 -16.98 -10.28
C VAL A 361 10.23 -15.83 -11.24
N SER A 362 9.57 -14.70 -11.08
CA SER A 362 9.68 -13.54 -11.96
C SER A 362 10.11 -12.29 -11.21
N ALA A 363 10.71 -11.36 -11.94
CA ALA A 363 10.92 -10.02 -11.43
C ALA A 363 9.57 -9.29 -11.18
N MET A 364 9.57 -8.38 -10.22
CA MET A 364 8.50 -7.43 -9.98
C MET A 364 9.02 -6.00 -10.23
N PRO A 365 8.18 -5.08 -10.70
CA PRO A 365 6.75 -5.22 -10.99
C PRO A 365 6.47 -6.07 -12.23
N PHE A 366 5.27 -6.69 -12.30
CA PHE A 366 4.83 -7.47 -13.47
C PHE A 366 4.44 -6.59 -14.67
N VAL A 367 4.01 -5.34 -14.35
CA VAL A 367 3.75 -4.27 -15.31
C VAL A 367 4.59 -3.07 -14.90
N PRO A 368 5.36 -2.45 -15.80
CA PRO A 368 6.23 -1.33 -15.45
C PRO A 368 5.49 -0.16 -14.77
N ASN A 369 6.05 0.35 -13.68
CA ASN A 369 5.53 1.52 -12.99
C ASN A 369 5.74 2.80 -13.82
N ARG A 370 4.75 3.72 -13.80
CA ARG A 370 4.73 4.95 -14.59
C ARG A 370 4.64 6.22 -13.73
N TYR A 371 5.38 6.27 -12.63
CA TYR A 371 5.41 7.41 -11.72
C TYR A 371 6.09 8.63 -12.34
N PHE A 372 5.51 9.81 -12.17
CA PHE A 372 6.11 11.07 -12.60
C PHE A 372 7.18 11.52 -11.60
N ARG A 373 8.42 11.62 -12.07
CA ARG A 373 9.57 11.95 -11.21
C ARG A 373 10.15 13.35 -11.48
N GLY A 374 9.52 14.11 -12.38
CA GLY A 374 9.97 15.43 -12.83
C GLY A 374 10.80 15.38 -14.09
#